data_d6d33c9b2815ee8dc211d9290f926455
#
_entry.id   d6d33c9b2815ee8dc211d9290f926455
#
_cell.length_a   1.000
_cell.length_b   1.000
_cell.length_c   1.000
_cell.angle_alpha   90.00
_cell.angle_beta   90.00
_cell.angle_gamma   90.00
#
_symmetry.space_group_name_H-M   'P 1'
#
loop_
_entity.id
_entity.type
_entity.pdbx_description
1 polymer ?
#
loop_
_entity_poly.entity_id
_entity_poly.type
_entity_poly.pdbx_seq_one_letter_code
_entity_poly.pdbx_strand_id
1 'polypeptide(L)'
;MARSPLFRVPEFVAVVTTGVGIALLVAPRPLAVAAGVGDRPTFARAVGAMDLALVPGLLRGRPRWPWMLARAAANLPIAAAYRGEIARNGGTPLARTGMFAMLGLSVIDTVTAIGLRQAEGASAWKTL
;
A
#
# COMPACT_ATOMS: atom_id res chain seq x y z
N MET A 1 -19.51 -0.48 22.08
CA MET A 1 -18.15 -1.07 22.20
C MET A 1 -17.23 -0.41 21.18
N ALA A 2 -16.14 0.19 21.64
CA ALA A 2 -15.12 0.72 20.74
C ALA A 2 -14.42 -0.44 20.02
N ARG A 3 -14.41 -0.41 18.69
CA ARG A 3 -13.61 -1.34 17.89
C ARG A 3 -12.13 -1.15 18.22
N SER A 4 -11.38 -2.23 18.34
CA SER A 4 -9.93 -2.16 18.51
C SER A 4 -9.32 -1.21 17.46
N PRO A 5 -8.33 -0.37 17.82
CA PRO A 5 -7.64 0.51 16.88
C PRO A 5 -7.14 -0.20 15.63
N LEU A 6 -6.79 -1.49 15.76
CA LEU A 6 -6.33 -2.33 14.66
C LEU A 6 -7.34 -2.43 13.50
N PHE A 7 -8.65 -2.45 13.80
CA PHE A 7 -9.70 -2.51 12.76
C PHE A 7 -9.90 -1.19 12.01
N ARG A 8 -9.37 -0.09 12.53
CA ARG A 8 -9.39 1.22 11.86
C ARG A 8 -8.23 1.41 10.88
N VAL A 9 -7.17 0.62 11.00
CA VAL A 9 -6.00 0.72 10.13
C VAL A 9 -6.36 0.49 8.66
N PRO A 10 -7.12 -0.56 8.28
CA PRO A 10 -7.53 -0.74 6.89
C PRO A 10 -8.39 0.40 6.34
N GLU A 11 -9.24 1.00 7.18
CA GLU A 11 -10.08 2.13 6.78
C GLU A 11 -9.24 3.38 6.50
N PHE A 12 -8.29 3.70 7.38
CA PHE A 12 -7.35 4.80 7.17
C PHE A 12 -6.48 4.58 5.93
N VAL A 13 -5.95 3.37 5.78
CA VAL A 13 -5.16 2.97 4.61
C VAL A 13 -5.99 3.08 3.33
N ALA A 14 -7.25 2.68 3.35
CA ALA A 14 -8.15 2.81 2.20
C ALA A 14 -8.36 4.26 1.78
N VAL A 15 -8.52 5.19 2.71
CA VAL A 15 -8.66 6.62 2.43
C VAL A 15 -7.40 7.17 1.77
N VAL A 16 -6.23 6.89 2.34
CA VAL A 16 -4.94 7.33 1.78
C VAL A 16 -4.71 6.71 0.40
N THR A 17 -4.95 5.41 0.27
CA THR A 17 -4.78 4.67 -0.99
C THR A 17 -5.72 5.19 -2.09
N THR A 18 -6.95 5.55 -1.74
CA THR A 18 -7.89 6.17 -2.68
C THR A 18 -7.36 7.51 -3.20
N GLY A 19 -6.91 8.38 -2.31
CA GLY A 19 -6.35 9.68 -2.68
C GLY A 19 -5.12 9.55 -3.58
N VAL A 20 -4.18 8.70 -3.20
CA VAL A 20 -2.95 8.44 -3.97
C VAL A 20 -3.30 7.78 -5.31
N GLY A 21 -4.17 6.79 -5.32
CA GLY A 21 -4.57 6.09 -6.55
C GLY A 21 -5.21 7.01 -7.57
N ILE A 22 -6.15 7.85 -7.15
CA ILE A 22 -6.79 8.86 -8.01
C ILE A 22 -5.73 9.85 -8.55
N ALA A 23 -4.88 10.36 -7.67
CA ALA A 23 -3.85 11.32 -8.05
C ALA A 23 -2.88 10.74 -9.11
N LEU A 24 -2.46 9.48 -8.95
CA LEU A 24 -1.60 8.78 -9.91
C LEU A 24 -2.27 8.53 -11.26
N LEU A 25 -3.59 8.33 -11.29
CA LEU A 25 -4.33 8.19 -12.55
C LEU A 25 -4.50 9.52 -13.28
N VAL A 26 -4.76 10.60 -12.54
CA VAL A 26 -5.01 11.94 -13.09
C VAL A 26 -3.72 12.63 -13.52
N ALA A 27 -2.67 12.54 -12.70
CA ALA A 27 -1.38 13.22 -12.93
C ALA A 27 -0.20 12.25 -12.79
N PRO A 28 -0.10 11.20 -13.64
CA PRO A 28 0.88 10.13 -13.44
C PRO A 28 2.33 10.61 -13.59
N ARG A 29 2.62 11.45 -14.58
CA ARG A 29 3.99 11.93 -14.85
C ARG A 29 4.50 12.88 -13.77
N PRO A 30 3.78 13.98 -13.42
CA PRO A 30 4.25 14.88 -12.38
C PRO A 30 4.42 14.18 -11.04
N LEU A 31 3.53 13.27 -10.66
CA LEU A 31 3.60 12.56 -9.40
C LEU A 31 4.72 11.51 -9.38
N ALA A 32 4.96 10.79 -10.47
CA ALA A 32 6.08 9.87 -10.57
C ALA A 32 7.42 10.59 -10.39
N VAL A 33 7.58 11.73 -11.05
CA VAL A 33 8.78 12.58 -10.91
C VAL A 33 8.89 13.14 -9.50
N ALA A 34 7.80 13.71 -8.95
CA ALA A 34 7.78 14.25 -7.60
C ALA A 34 8.05 13.19 -6.53
N ALA A 35 7.62 11.96 -6.76
CA ALA A 35 7.89 10.83 -5.87
C ALA A 35 9.30 10.23 -6.02
N GLY A 36 10.08 10.67 -7.01
CA GLY A 36 11.45 10.19 -7.22
C GLY A 36 11.57 8.86 -7.97
N VAL A 37 10.49 8.40 -8.61
CA VAL A 37 10.49 7.16 -9.42
C VAL A 37 10.95 7.42 -10.86
N GLY A 38 11.09 8.69 -11.25
CA GLY A 38 11.43 9.10 -12.59
C GLY A 38 10.21 9.25 -13.51
N ASP A 39 10.46 9.58 -14.79
CA ASP A 39 9.40 9.80 -15.77
C ASP A 39 8.80 8.46 -16.26
N ARG A 40 7.87 7.90 -15.48
CA ARG A 40 7.23 6.61 -15.73
C ARG A 40 5.71 6.70 -15.60
N PRO A 41 5.02 7.38 -16.53
CA PRO A 41 3.58 7.58 -16.41
C PRO A 41 2.77 6.29 -16.47
N THR A 42 3.18 5.32 -17.28
CA THR A 42 2.49 4.02 -17.38
C THR A 42 2.61 3.23 -16.08
N PHE A 43 3.78 3.22 -15.46
CA PHE A 43 3.99 2.57 -14.16
C PHE A 43 3.16 3.28 -13.07
N ALA A 44 3.15 4.60 -13.03
CA ALA A 44 2.37 5.37 -12.07
C ALA A 44 0.86 5.09 -12.21
N ARG A 45 0.35 5.01 -13.44
CA ARG A 45 -1.06 4.63 -13.68
C ARG A 45 -1.36 3.21 -13.24
N ALA A 46 -0.46 2.27 -13.50
CA ALA A 46 -0.62 0.88 -13.05
C ALA A 46 -0.68 0.80 -11.52
N VAL A 47 0.18 1.51 -10.82
CA VAL A 47 0.16 1.61 -9.34
C VAL A 47 -1.15 2.23 -8.88
N GLY A 48 -1.59 3.33 -9.47
CA GLY A 48 -2.85 3.98 -9.13
C GLY A 48 -4.06 3.08 -9.32
N ALA A 49 -4.13 2.35 -10.44
CA ALA A 49 -5.20 1.39 -10.71
C ALA A 49 -5.19 0.22 -9.71
N MET A 50 -4.02 -0.30 -9.38
CA MET A 50 -3.85 -1.35 -8.38
C MET A 50 -4.29 -0.88 -7.00
N ASP A 51 -3.89 0.31 -6.59
CA ASP A 51 -4.30 0.93 -5.33
C ASP A 51 -5.82 1.04 -5.23
N LEU A 52 -6.47 1.54 -6.27
CA LEU A 52 -7.94 1.66 -6.30
C LEU A 52 -8.63 0.30 -6.30
N ALA A 53 -8.05 -0.72 -6.93
CA ALA A 53 -8.58 -2.08 -6.90
C ALA A 53 -8.56 -2.71 -5.49
N LEU A 54 -7.63 -2.31 -4.64
CA LEU A 54 -7.53 -2.79 -3.25
C LEU A 54 -8.54 -2.11 -2.30
N VAL A 55 -9.00 -0.91 -2.63
CA VAL A 55 -9.87 -0.10 -1.75
C VAL A 55 -11.16 -0.83 -1.33
N PRO A 56 -11.95 -1.45 -2.23
CA PRO A 56 -13.17 -2.15 -1.82
C PRO A 56 -12.90 -3.26 -0.81
N GLY A 57 -11.82 -4.02 -1.00
CA GLY A 57 -11.41 -5.08 -0.08
C GLY A 57 -10.97 -4.56 1.28
N LEU A 58 -10.22 -3.45 1.31
CA LEU A 58 -9.79 -2.79 2.55
C LEU A 58 -10.97 -2.24 3.35
N LEU A 59 -12.00 -1.72 2.68
CA LEU A 59 -13.18 -1.15 3.32
C LEU A 59 -14.20 -2.20 3.75
N ARG A 60 -14.49 -3.17 2.87
CA ARG A 60 -15.62 -4.10 3.01
C ARG A 60 -15.23 -5.57 3.00
N GLY A 61 -13.98 -5.90 2.63
CA GLY A 61 -13.50 -7.28 2.60
C GLY A 61 -13.64 -7.95 3.97
N ARG A 62 -14.08 -9.20 3.96
CA ARG A 62 -14.15 -10.03 5.16
C ARG A 62 -13.74 -11.45 4.78
N PRO A 63 -12.67 -11.95 5.39
CA PRO A 63 -11.78 -11.27 6.33
C PRO A 63 -10.97 -10.12 5.67
N ARG A 64 -10.44 -9.19 6.48
CA ARG A 64 -9.67 -8.04 5.98
C ARG A 64 -8.18 -8.31 5.80
N TRP A 65 -7.65 -9.27 6.54
CA TRP A 65 -6.21 -9.54 6.54
C TRP A 65 -5.63 -9.88 5.15
N PRO A 66 -6.33 -10.59 4.23
CA PRO A 66 -5.78 -10.86 2.90
C PRO A 66 -5.57 -9.59 2.08
N TRP A 67 -6.44 -8.60 2.27
CA TRP A 67 -6.34 -7.31 1.57
C TRP A 67 -5.16 -6.47 2.05
N MET A 68 -4.88 -6.51 3.36
CA MET A 68 -3.67 -5.89 3.91
C MET A 68 -2.40 -6.61 3.42
N LEU A 69 -2.44 -7.93 3.31
CA LEU A 69 -1.33 -8.70 2.77
C LEU A 69 -1.11 -8.42 1.27
N ALA A 70 -2.19 -8.32 0.49
CA ALA A 70 -2.12 -7.92 -0.92
C ALA A 70 -1.51 -6.53 -1.08
N ARG A 71 -1.84 -5.59 -0.20
CA ARG A 71 -1.23 -4.26 -0.19
C ARG A 71 0.25 -4.32 0.17
N ALA A 72 0.63 -5.11 1.17
CA ALA A 72 2.05 -5.33 1.50
C ALA A 72 2.84 -5.85 0.29
N ALA A 73 2.28 -6.82 -0.43
CA ALA A 73 2.87 -7.34 -1.65
C ALA A 73 2.93 -6.29 -2.77
N ALA A 74 1.93 -5.42 -2.88
CA ALA A 74 1.87 -4.35 -3.87
C ALA A 74 2.96 -3.29 -3.66
N ASN A 75 3.43 -3.08 -2.45
CA ASN A 75 4.53 -2.16 -2.16
C ASN A 75 5.89 -2.66 -2.69
N LEU A 76 6.06 -3.97 -2.90
CA LEU A 76 7.33 -4.55 -3.35
C LEU A 76 7.73 -4.16 -4.78
N PRO A 77 6.84 -4.21 -5.80
CA PRO A 77 7.16 -3.71 -7.13
C PRO A 77 7.53 -2.23 -7.14
N ILE A 78 6.91 -1.43 -6.28
CA ILE A 78 7.21 0.00 -6.14
C ILE A 78 8.61 0.17 -5.55
N ALA A 79 8.96 -0.58 -4.52
CA ALA A 79 10.32 -0.60 -3.96
C ALA A 79 11.36 -1.04 -5.01
N ALA A 80 11.03 -2.03 -5.83
CA ALA A 80 11.89 -2.47 -6.93
C ALA A 80 12.08 -1.40 -8.01
N ALA A 81 11.04 -0.60 -8.30
CA ALA A 81 11.14 0.52 -9.22
C ALA A 81 12.08 1.61 -8.68
N TYR A 82 12.01 1.93 -7.40
CA TYR A 82 12.97 2.83 -6.74
C TYR A 82 14.40 2.31 -6.79
N ARG A 83 14.60 1.01 -6.53
CA ARG A 83 15.91 0.38 -6.66
C ARG A 83 16.46 0.49 -8.07
N GLY A 84 15.63 0.28 -9.08
CA GLY A 84 16.00 0.45 -10.47
C GLY A 84 16.41 1.89 -10.81
N GLU A 85 15.69 2.88 -10.26
CA GLU A 85 16.03 4.29 -10.43
C GLU A 85 17.37 4.63 -9.77
N ILE A 86 17.62 4.14 -8.57
CA ILE A 86 18.89 4.29 -7.87
C ILE A 86 20.04 3.70 -8.69
N ALA A 87 19.86 2.53 -9.27
CA ALA A 87 20.88 1.86 -10.07
C ALA A 87 21.22 2.64 -11.36
N ARG A 88 20.22 3.27 -12.00
CA ARG A 88 20.42 4.04 -13.23
C ARG A 88 21.01 5.44 -13.01
N ASN A 89 20.53 6.15 -11.99
CA ASN A 89 20.78 7.59 -11.79
C ASN A 89 21.61 7.89 -10.54
N GLY A 90 22.30 6.91 -9.97
CA GLY A 90 23.19 7.10 -8.82
C GLY A 90 22.52 7.35 -7.48
N GLY A 91 21.19 7.23 -7.44
CA GLY A 91 20.43 7.27 -6.19
C GLY A 91 20.27 8.66 -5.58
N THR A 92 19.27 9.39 -6.06
CA THR A 92 18.84 10.61 -5.37
C THR A 92 18.39 10.30 -3.94
N PRO A 93 18.53 11.23 -2.98
CA PRO A 93 18.01 11.05 -1.62
C PRO A 93 16.51 10.71 -1.61
N LEU A 94 15.73 11.30 -2.52
CA LEU A 94 14.30 11.07 -2.64
C LEU A 94 14.00 9.62 -3.08
N ALA A 95 14.72 9.06 -4.04
CA ALA A 95 14.56 7.69 -4.48
C ALA A 95 14.91 6.69 -3.37
N ARG A 96 15.97 6.93 -2.62
CA ARG A 96 16.35 6.11 -1.47
C ARG A 96 15.30 6.16 -0.37
N THR A 97 14.82 7.33 -0.03
CA THR A 97 13.73 7.52 0.95
C THR A 97 12.47 6.79 0.50
N GLY A 98 12.09 6.92 -0.77
CA GLY A 98 10.95 6.21 -1.34
C GLY A 98 11.08 4.68 -1.26
N MET A 99 12.26 4.15 -1.57
CA MET A 99 12.52 2.71 -1.46
C MET A 99 12.35 2.22 -0.02
N PHE A 100 12.98 2.88 0.94
CA PHE A 100 12.87 2.51 2.35
C PHE A 100 11.46 2.71 2.89
N ALA A 101 10.75 3.76 2.45
CA ALA A 101 9.35 3.98 2.81
C ALA A 101 8.46 2.83 2.32
N MET A 102 8.62 2.36 1.09
CA MET A 102 7.84 1.24 0.56
C MET A 102 8.14 -0.07 1.28
N LEU A 103 9.41 -0.34 1.58
CA LEU A 103 9.79 -1.51 2.38
C LEU A 103 9.22 -1.43 3.80
N GLY A 104 9.29 -0.27 4.44
CA GLY A 104 8.71 -0.03 5.76
C GLY A 104 7.19 -0.20 5.77
N LEU A 105 6.49 0.33 4.78
CA LEU A 105 5.04 0.15 4.61
C LEU A 105 4.68 -1.32 4.38
N SER A 106 5.48 -2.06 3.60
CA SER A 106 5.27 -3.49 3.40
C SER A 106 5.36 -4.26 4.72
N VAL A 107 6.32 -3.92 5.59
CA VAL A 107 6.43 -4.51 6.93
C VAL A 107 5.23 -4.16 7.80
N ILE A 108 4.84 -2.88 7.85
CA ILE A 108 3.68 -2.41 8.62
C ILE A 108 2.39 -3.09 8.16
N ASP A 109 2.15 -3.16 6.86
CA ASP A 109 0.98 -3.80 6.29
C ASP A 109 0.96 -5.30 6.57
N THR A 110 2.12 -5.97 6.55
CA THR A 110 2.25 -7.39 6.89
C THR A 110 1.95 -7.64 8.37
N VAL A 111 2.51 -6.83 9.26
CA VAL A 111 2.25 -6.94 10.71
C VAL A 111 0.76 -6.69 11.00
N THR A 112 0.16 -5.70 10.35
CA THR A 112 -1.28 -5.43 10.46
C THR A 112 -2.10 -6.62 9.96
N ALA A 113 -1.73 -7.22 8.82
CA ALA A 113 -2.40 -8.42 8.30
C ALA A 113 -2.36 -9.59 9.27
N ILE A 114 -1.20 -9.84 9.89
CA ILE A 114 -1.04 -10.90 10.90
C ILE A 114 -1.93 -10.62 12.12
N GLY A 115 -1.92 -9.39 12.62
CA GLY A 115 -2.76 -8.99 13.75
C GLY A 115 -4.25 -9.14 13.45
N LEU A 116 -4.70 -8.73 12.26
CA LEU A 116 -6.09 -8.90 11.81
C LEU A 116 -6.46 -10.37 11.69
N ARG A 117 -5.59 -11.19 11.12
CA ARG A 117 -5.83 -12.64 10.99
C ARG A 117 -6.04 -13.28 12.35
N GLN A 118 -5.23 -12.93 13.33
CA GLN A 118 -5.38 -13.44 14.72
C GLN A 118 -6.67 -12.95 15.36
N ALA A 119 -7.01 -11.66 15.22
CA ALA A 119 -8.21 -11.08 15.79
C ALA A 119 -9.50 -11.61 15.13
N GLU A 120 -9.51 -11.76 13.83
CA GLU A 120 -10.65 -12.30 13.07
C GLU A 120 -10.83 -13.80 13.33
N GLY A 121 -9.73 -14.57 13.45
CA GLY A 121 -9.77 -15.97 13.85
C GLY A 121 -10.31 -16.17 15.26
N ALA A 122 -9.88 -15.36 16.22
CA ALA A 122 -10.37 -15.44 17.60
C ALA A 122 -11.88 -15.10 17.73
N SER A 123 -12.41 -14.21 16.89
CA SER A 123 -13.84 -13.89 16.89
C SER A 123 -14.70 -14.99 16.27
N ALA A 124 -14.19 -15.75 15.31
CA ALA A 124 -14.90 -16.87 14.71
C ALA A 124 -15.21 -18.01 15.70
N TRP A 125 -14.34 -18.23 16.69
CA TRP A 125 -14.56 -19.23 17.73
C TRP A 125 -15.65 -18.85 18.75
N LYS A 126 -15.95 -17.56 18.89
CA LYS A 126 -16.98 -17.07 19.83
C LYS A 126 -18.40 -17.19 19.29
N THR A 127 -18.56 -17.52 18.00
CA THR A 127 -19.84 -17.66 17.33
C THR A 127 -20.21 -19.13 17.09
N LEU A 128 -19.36 -20.06 17.47
CA LEU A 128 -19.60 -21.50 17.45
C LEU A 128 -19.99 -22.01 18.84
#